data_b679db5d160982ecfd6ec031dc4fbe86
#
_entry.id   b679db5d160982ecfd6ec031dc4fbe86
#
_cell.length_a   1.000
_cell.length_b   1.000
_cell.length_c   1.000
_cell.angle_alpha   90.00
_cell.angle_beta   90.00
_cell.angle_gamma   90.00
#
_symmetry.space_group_name_H-M   'P 1'
#
loop_
_entity.id
_entity.type
_entity.pdbx_description
1 polymer ?
#
loop_
_entity_poly.entity_id
_entity_poly.type
_entity_poly.pdbx_seq_one_letter_code
_entity_poly.pdbx_strand_id
1 'polypeptide(L)'
;MRNLKRTFWGALLILAILWLVAEPTVFQSSNFFALRGHMVQLTGVLAMGCMSLAMVLALRPLWPQAWLGGLDKMYRLHKWLGIAALVVSIVHWLWAKGPKWAVGWGWLAPPERGPRPIIDNPIQAWMSSQRGVAEGVGEWAFYAAVVLIALALIQRFPYRAFYKTHRLLAVAYLVLVYHALLLLEFRDWVRPLGWLMAVLLASGTWAALVVLVRKVGARRQVQAKIQSLNYFAGVKALLIEAEAPGWPGHKAGQFAFAMSDASEGAHPYTIASSWHARQPRVSFVVKELGDHTRLLREQLQVGQSLKIEGPYGCFTFDDGRARQIWVGGGI
;
A
#
# COMPACT_ATOMS: atom_id res chain seq x y z
N MET A 1 1.56 17.34 -6.35
CA MET A 1 0.18 17.09 -5.84
C MET A 1 -0.86 16.83 -6.94
N ARG A 2 -0.79 17.52 -8.09
CA ARG A 2 -1.75 17.34 -9.20
C ARG A 2 -1.78 15.90 -9.72
N ASN A 3 -0.62 15.31 -10.03
CA ASN A 3 -0.55 13.93 -10.55
C ASN A 3 -1.02 12.89 -9.54
N LEU A 4 -0.73 13.09 -8.25
CA LEU A 4 -1.24 12.21 -7.19
C LEU A 4 -2.77 12.18 -7.15
N LYS A 5 -3.42 13.38 -7.18
CA LYS A 5 -4.90 13.47 -7.24
C LYS A 5 -5.45 12.82 -8.52
N ARG A 6 -4.80 13.07 -9.68
CA ARG A 6 -5.20 12.47 -10.96
C ARG A 6 -5.12 10.94 -10.93
N THR A 7 -4.03 10.39 -10.37
CA THR A 7 -3.87 8.92 -10.25
C THR A 7 -4.91 8.33 -9.31
N PHE A 8 -5.15 8.95 -8.15
CA PHE A 8 -6.13 8.47 -7.18
C PHE A 8 -7.55 8.46 -7.76
N TRP A 9 -8.04 9.59 -8.25
CA TRP A 9 -9.38 9.70 -8.80
C TRP A 9 -9.53 8.94 -10.13
N GLY A 10 -8.47 8.94 -10.96
CA GLY A 10 -8.45 8.18 -12.21
C GLY A 10 -8.60 6.67 -11.97
N ALA A 11 -7.93 6.12 -10.97
CA ALA A 11 -8.05 4.70 -10.63
C ALA A 11 -9.49 4.35 -10.19
N LEU A 12 -10.09 5.16 -9.29
CA LEU A 12 -11.47 4.95 -8.85
C LEU A 12 -12.47 5.09 -10.00
N LEU A 13 -12.26 6.10 -10.85
CA LEU A 13 -13.14 6.36 -12.00
C LEU A 13 -13.08 5.24 -13.03
N ILE A 14 -11.87 4.75 -13.36
CA ILE A 14 -11.71 3.61 -14.29
C ILE A 14 -12.43 2.38 -13.76
N LEU A 15 -12.28 2.03 -12.49
CA LEU A 15 -12.97 0.90 -11.87
C LEU A 15 -14.50 1.07 -11.91
N ALA A 16 -14.98 2.28 -11.57
CA ALA A 16 -16.42 2.58 -11.59
C ALA A 16 -17.00 2.53 -13.01
N ILE A 17 -16.31 3.10 -14.01
CA ILE A 17 -16.76 3.08 -15.40
C ILE A 17 -16.79 1.64 -15.95
N LEU A 18 -15.72 0.86 -15.74
CA LEU A 18 -15.69 -0.52 -16.20
C LEU A 18 -16.78 -1.36 -15.54
N TRP A 19 -17.06 -1.11 -14.26
CA TRP A 19 -18.18 -1.75 -13.58
C TRP A 19 -19.53 -1.32 -14.18
N LEU A 20 -19.75 -0.03 -14.45
CA LEU A 20 -20.98 0.47 -15.08
C LEU A 20 -21.18 -0.12 -16.49
N VAL A 21 -20.11 -0.29 -17.25
CA VAL A 21 -20.17 -0.95 -18.58
C VAL A 21 -20.50 -2.44 -18.44
N ALA A 22 -20.01 -3.10 -17.38
CA ALA A 22 -20.33 -4.49 -17.09
C ALA A 22 -21.78 -4.67 -16.59
N GLU A 23 -22.31 -3.67 -15.85
CA GLU A 23 -23.63 -3.72 -15.19
C GLU A 23 -24.55 -2.56 -15.61
N PRO A 24 -24.93 -2.44 -16.90
CA PRO A 24 -25.79 -1.35 -17.38
C PRO A 24 -27.21 -1.41 -16.78
N THR A 25 -27.62 -2.59 -16.29
CA THR A 25 -28.93 -2.81 -15.67
C THR A 25 -29.10 -2.18 -14.29
N VAL A 26 -28.05 -1.62 -13.72
CA VAL A 26 -28.11 -0.92 -12.41
C VAL A 26 -29.15 0.20 -12.41
N PHE A 27 -29.32 0.93 -13.51
CA PHE A 27 -30.30 2.00 -13.66
C PHE A 27 -31.75 1.52 -13.85
N GLN A 28 -31.92 0.22 -14.08
CA GLN A 28 -33.23 -0.44 -14.28
C GLN A 28 -33.60 -1.34 -13.08
N SER A 29 -32.92 -1.16 -11.95
CA SER A 29 -33.17 -1.94 -10.73
C SER A 29 -34.61 -1.77 -10.29
N SER A 30 -35.41 -2.84 -10.39
CA SER A 30 -36.86 -2.81 -10.14
C SER A 30 -37.23 -2.74 -8.66
N ASN A 31 -36.31 -3.11 -7.77
CA ASN A 31 -36.51 -3.13 -6.34
C ASN A 31 -35.21 -2.91 -5.55
N PHE A 32 -35.35 -2.66 -4.25
CA PHE A 32 -34.25 -2.40 -3.34
C PHE A 32 -33.21 -3.54 -3.30
N PHE A 33 -33.63 -4.80 -3.35
CA PHE A 33 -32.71 -5.95 -3.26
C PHE A 33 -31.90 -6.15 -4.56
N ALA A 34 -32.47 -5.81 -5.70
CA ALA A 34 -31.71 -5.76 -6.96
C ALA A 34 -30.63 -4.68 -6.88
N LEU A 35 -31.00 -3.46 -6.47
CA LEU A 35 -30.03 -2.37 -6.25
C LEU A 35 -28.95 -2.77 -5.24
N ARG A 36 -29.32 -3.42 -4.13
CA ARG A 36 -28.37 -3.96 -3.15
C ARG A 36 -27.32 -4.86 -3.81
N GLY A 37 -27.74 -5.76 -4.67
CA GLY A 37 -26.83 -6.67 -5.40
C GLY A 37 -25.79 -5.89 -6.18
N HIS A 38 -26.23 -4.90 -6.97
CA HIS A 38 -25.35 -4.01 -7.73
C HIS A 38 -24.39 -3.21 -6.83
N MET A 39 -24.87 -2.63 -5.72
CA MET A 39 -24.04 -1.84 -4.81
C MET A 39 -22.99 -2.69 -4.10
N VAL A 40 -23.31 -3.93 -3.73
CA VAL A 40 -22.34 -4.88 -3.16
C VAL A 40 -21.23 -5.17 -4.18
N GLN A 41 -21.56 -5.40 -5.46
CA GLN A 41 -20.54 -5.64 -6.50
C GLN A 41 -19.68 -4.40 -6.73
N LEU A 42 -20.27 -3.22 -6.94
CA LEU A 42 -19.53 -1.97 -7.15
C LEU A 42 -18.56 -1.67 -6.01
N THR A 43 -19.06 -1.71 -4.77
CA THR A 43 -18.24 -1.40 -3.60
C THR A 43 -17.15 -2.44 -3.37
N GLY A 44 -17.41 -3.72 -3.67
CA GLY A 44 -16.41 -4.79 -3.64
C GLY A 44 -15.29 -4.57 -4.66
N VAL A 45 -15.63 -4.23 -5.90
CA VAL A 45 -14.66 -3.91 -6.98
C VAL A 45 -13.79 -2.70 -6.58
N LEU A 46 -14.39 -1.63 -6.09
CA LEU A 46 -13.67 -0.44 -5.68
C LEU A 46 -12.74 -0.71 -4.48
N ALA A 47 -13.23 -1.40 -3.45
CA ALA A 47 -12.45 -1.75 -2.28
C ALA A 47 -11.23 -2.62 -2.64
N MET A 48 -11.45 -3.71 -3.37
CA MET A 48 -10.37 -4.62 -3.77
C MET A 48 -9.40 -3.97 -4.75
N GLY A 49 -9.89 -3.12 -5.66
CA GLY A 49 -9.02 -2.34 -6.54
C GLY A 49 -8.10 -1.40 -5.77
N CYS A 50 -8.63 -0.65 -4.80
CA CYS A 50 -7.82 0.21 -3.92
C CYS A 50 -6.80 -0.59 -3.11
N MET A 51 -7.19 -1.73 -2.53
CA MET A 51 -6.30 -2.58 -1.74
C MET A 51 -5.19 -3.18 -2.60
N SER A 52 -5.50 -3.67 -3.81
CA SER A 52 -4.53 -4.23 -4.75
C SER A 52 -3.50 -3.19 -5.17
N LEU A 53 -3.94 -1.98 -5.55
CA LEU A 53 -3.04 -0.87 -5.88
C LEU A 53 -2.17 -0.48 -4.68
N ALA A 54 -2.74 -0.41 -3.47
CA ALA A 54 -1.98 -0.12 -2.27
C ALA A 54 -0.91 -1.20 -2.00
N MET A 55 -1.23 -2.48 -2.19
CA MET A 55 -0.26 -3.58 -2.05
C MET A 55 0.90 -3.47 -3.04
N VAL A 56 0.62 -3.14 -4.31
CA VAL A 56 1.67 -2.93 -5.32
C VAL A 56 2.57 -1.75 -4.94
N LEU A 57 2.00 -0.64 -4.47
CA LEU A 57 2.78 0.52 -4.03
C LEU A 57 3.65 0.23 -2.80
N ALA A 58 3.26 -0.72 -1.94
CA ALA A 58 4.07 -1.15 -0.79
C ALA A 58 5.42 -1.76 -1.20
N LEU A 59 5.55 -2.28 -2.43
CA LEU A 59 6.81 -2.81 -2.98
C LEU A 59 7.81 -1.71 -3.37
N ARG A 60 7.45 -0.45 -3.31
CA ARG A 60 8.28 0.70 -3.71
C ARG A 60 8.75 0.63 -5.17
N PRO A 61 7.84 0.36 -6.16
CA PRO A 61 8.26 0.35 -7.56
C PRO A 61 8.83 1.70 -7.98
N LEU A 62 9.83 1.69 -8.89
CA LEU A 62 10.44 2.95 -9.38
C LEU A 62 9.60 3.62 -10.45
N TRP A 63 8.90 2.84 -11.30
CA TRP A 63 8.18 3.35 -12.45
C TRP A 63 7.13 4.43 -12.16
N PRO A 64 6.40 4.43 -10.99
CA PRO A 64 5.46 5.51 -10.72
C PRO A 64 6.11 6.73 -10.07
N GLN A 65 7.35 6.63 -9.56
CA GLN A 65 7.97 7.71 -8.78
C GLN A 65 8.19 8.98 -9.61
N ALA A 66 8.66 8.85 -10.85
CA ALA A 66 8.85 10.00 -11.73
C ALA A 66 7.52 10.73 -12.00
N TRP A 67 6.44 10.00 -12.27
CA TRP A 67 5.11 10.56 -12.50
C TRP A 67 4.52 11.20 -11.23
N LEU A 68 4.64 10.54 -10.10
CA LEU A 68 4.11 11.02 -8.82
C LEU A 68 4.98 12.15 -8.23
N GLY A 69 6.26 12.21 -8.58
CA GLY A 69 7.24 13.16 -8.09
C GLY A 69 7.93 12.73 -6.80
N GLY A 70 8.14 11.42 -6.62
CA GLY A 70 8.93 10.83 -5.53
C GLY A 70 8.20 9.78 -4.70
N LEU A 71 8.99 9.03 -3.93
CA LEU A 71 8.51 7.96 -3.06
C LEU A 71 7.61 8.49 -1.92
N ASP A 72 7.87 9.70 -1.42
CA ASP A 72 7.04 10.38 -0.42
C ASP A 72 5.60 10.57 -0.89
N LYS A 73 5.42 10.98 -2.14
CA LYS A 73 4.10 11.13 -2.77
C LYS A 73 3.45 9.79 -3.09
N MET A 74 4.27 8.78 -3.43
CA MET A 74 3.79 7.42 -3.60
C MET A 74 3.25 6.83 -2.29
N TYR A 75 3.91 7.05 -1.15
CA TYR A 75 3.39 6.68 0.17
C TYR A 75 2.12 7.45 0.54
N ARG A 76 2.02 8.70 0.13
CA ARG A 76 0.77 9.47 0.30
C ARG A 76 -0.37 8.87 -0.53
N LEU A 77 -0.10 8.43 -1.77
CA LEU A 77 -1.08 7.71 -2.59
C LEU A 77 -1.49 6.39 -1.94
N HIS A 78 -0.53 5.60 -1.44
CA HIS A 78 -0.79 4.39 -0.68
C HIS A 78 -1.72 4.65 0.52
N LYS A 79 -1.43 5.69 1.31
CA LYS A 79 -2.30 6.09 2.44
C LYS A 79 -3.71 6.45 1.98
N TRP A 80 -3.87 7.22 0.89
CA TRP A 80 -5.18 7.60 0.38
C TRP A 80 -5.97 6.39 -0.12
N LEU A 81 -5.31 5.46 -0.83
CA LEU A 81 -5.92 4.21 -1.26
C LEU A 81 -6.32 3.33 -0.07
N GLY A 82 -5.51 3.28 0.98
CA GLY A 82 -5.85 2.56 2.22
C GLY A 82 -7.07 3.15 2.93
N ILE A 83 -7.18 4.50 3.00
CA ILE A 83 -8.35 5.17 3.57
C ILE A 83 -9.59 4.93 2.68
N ALA A 84 -9.46 5.03 1.36
CA ALA A 84 -10.55 4.75 0.44
C ALA A 84 -11.02 3.30 0.56
N ALA A 85 -10.08 2.34 0.60
CA ALA A 85 -10.40 0.93 0.82
C ALA A 85 -11.17 0.72 2.13
N LEU A 86 -10.76 1.36 3.23
CA LEU A 86 -11.46 1.28 4.51
C LEU A 86 -12.90 1.80 4.40
N VAL A 87 -13.07 3.02 3.89
CA VAL A 87 -14.39 3.66 3.78
C VAL A 87 -15.31 2.84 2.89
N VAL A 88 -14.82 2.44 1.70
CA VAL A 88 -15.60 1.67 0.74
C VAL A 88 -15.91 0.27 1.27
N SER A 89 -15.00 -0.38 2.01
CA SER A 89 -15.26 -1.68 2.64
C SER A 89 -16.32 -1.59 3.74
N ILE A 90 -16.35 -0.50 4.50
CA ILE A 90 -17.44 -0.27 5.48
C ILE A 90 -18.77 -0.11 4.75
N VAL A 91 -18.82 0.66 3.67
CA VAL A 91 -20.03 0.81 2.83
C VAL A 91 -20.44 -0.53 2.22
N HIS A 92 -19.47 -1.32 1.73
CA HIS A 92 -19.71 -2.67 1.22
C HIS A 92 -20.35 -3.59 2.28
N TRP A 93 -19.80 -3.59 3.48
CA TRP A 93 -20.32 -4.37 4.59
C TRP A 93 -21.73 -3.93 5.01
N LEU A 94 -22.00 -2.60 5.02
CA LEU A 94 -23.34 -2.08 5.28
C LEU A 94 -24.35 -2.52 4.20
N TRP A 95 -23.97 -2.50 2.91
CA TRP A 95 -24.83 -3.05 1.85
C TRP A 95 -25.04 -4.57 1.98
N ALA A 96 -24.02 -5.29 2.44
CA ALA A 96 -24.12 -6.75 2.60
C ALA A 96 -24.98 -7.15 3.81
N LYS A 97 -24.88 -6.44 4.94
CA LYS A 97 -25.51 -6.80 6.22
C LYS A 97 -26.72 -5.94 6.58
N GLY A 98 -26.69 -4.66 6.31
CA GLY A 98 -27.74 -3.69 6.69
C GLY A 98 -29.14 -4.11 6.26
N PRO A 99 -29.37 -4.54 5.02
CA PRO A 99 -30.70 -5.02 4.60
C PRO A 99 -31.21 -6.22 5.37
N LYS A 100 -30.31 -7.12 5.82
CA LYS A 100 -30.69 -8.25 6.68
C LYS A 100 -31.17 -7.77 8.05
N TRP A 101 -30.52 -6.75 8.61
CA TRP A 101 -30.96 -6.14 9.86
C TRP A 101 -32.28 -5.41 9.71
N ALA A 102 -32.45 -4.63 8.62
CA ALA A 102 -33.69 -3.91 8.35
C ALA A 102 -34.88 -4.85 8.19
N VAL A 103 -34.69 -6.02 7.57
CA VAL A 103 -35.72 -7.07 7.53
C VAL A 103 -35.97 -7.64 8.93
N GLY A 104 -34.92 -7.92 9.71
CA GLY A 104 -35.03 -8.44 11.07
C GLY A 104 -35.76 -7.46 12.02
N TRP A 105 -35.62 -6.15 11.79
CA TRP A 105 -36.33 -5.11 12.55
C TRP A 105 -37.73 -4.79 12.03
N GLY A 106 -38.18 -5.47 10.95
CA GLY A 106 -39.48 -5.22 10.32
C GLY A 106 -39.57 -3.95 9.49
N TRP A 107 -38.44 -3.29 9.17
CA TRP A 107 -38.39 -2.07 8.33
C TRP A 107 -38.50 -2.39 6.83
N LEU A 108 -38.10 -3.58 6.42
CA LEU A 108 -38.17 -4.06 5.05
C LEU A 108 -38.87 -5.44 5.02
N ALA A 109 -39.69 -5.65 4.02
CA ALA A 109 -40.21 -6.98 3.72
C ALA A 109 -39.08 -7.88 3.22
N PRO A 110 -39.03 -9.19 3.59
CA PRO A 110 -38.07 -10.12 3.07
C PRO A 110 -38.21 -10.24 1.54
N PRO A 111 -37.11 -10.44 0.80
CA PRO A 111 -37.19 -10.64 -0.64
C PRO A 111 -37.92 -11.94 -0.96
N GLU A 112 -38.75 -11.92 -2.00
CA GLU A 112 -39.33 -13.15 -2.56
C GLU A 112 -38.25 -14.09 -3.07
N ARG A 113 -38.27 -15.32 -2.63
CA ARG A 113 -37.31 -16.34 -3.05
C ARG A 113 -37.88 -17.03 -4.34
N GLY A 114 -37.32 -16.64 -5.46
CA GLY A 114 -37.52 -17.39 -6.71
C GLY A 114 -36.86 -18.78 -6.70
N PRO A 115 -37.16 -19.63 -7.71
CA PRO A 115 -36.48 -20.91 -7.87
C PRO A 115 -34.95 -20.70 -8.01
N ARG A 116 -34.17 -21.63 -7.47
CA ARG A 116 -32.70 -21.57 -7.62
C ARG A 116 -32.34 -21.76 -9.09
N PRO A 117 -31.50 -20.89 -9.69
CA PRO A 117 -31.06 -21.06 -11.06
C PRO A 117 -30.26 -22.36 -11.19
N ILE A 118 -30.52 -23.09 -12.31
CA ILE A 118 -29.71 -24.24 -12.68
C ILE A 118 -28.37 -23.74 -13.18
N ILE A 119 -27.26 -24.26 -12.64
CA ILE A 119 -25.89 -23.86 -13.01
C ILE A 119 -25.25 -25.02 -13.74
N ASP A 120 -25.19 -24.91 -15.08
CA ASP A 120 -24.64 -25.96 -15.95
C ASP A 120 -23.09 -25.94 -15.99
N ASN A 121 -22.50 -24.77 -15.79
CA ASN A 121 -21.04 -24.63 -15.81
C ASN A 121 -20.42 -25.19 -14.52
N PRO A 122 -19.53 -26.22 -14.59
CA PRO A 122 -18.97 -26.85 -13.39
C PRO A 122 -18.09 -25.92 -12.54
N ILE A 123 -17.38 -24.96 -13.17
CA ILE A 123 -16.57 -23.97 -12.45
C ILE A 123 -17.47 -23.02 -11.66
N GLN A 124 -18.55 -22.54 -12.30
CA GLN A 124 -19.51 -21.66 -11.63
C GLN A 124 -20.24 -22.40 -10.50
N ALA A 125 -20.61 -23.66 -10.69
CA ALA A 125 -21.21 -24.50 -9.65
C ALA A 125 -20.29 -24.67 -8.45
N TRP A 126 -18.99 -24.94 -8.69
CA TRP A 126 -17.99 -25.02 -7.65
C TRP A 126 -17.83 -23.68 -6.91
N MET A 127 -17.68 -22.56 -7.63
CA MET A 127 -17.60 -21.23 -7.03
C MET A 127 -18.83 -20.93 -6.15
N SER A 128 -20.02 -21.27 -6.64
CA SER A 128 -21.28 -21.11 -5.89
C SER A 128 -21.33 -21.95 -4.62
N SER A 129 -20.76 -23.15 -4.63
CA SER A 129 -20.68 -24.01 -3.44
C SER A 129 -19.77 -23.42 -2.35
N GLN A 130 -18.73 -22.67 -2.75
CA GLN A 130 -17.79 -22.02 -1.82
C GLN A 130 -18.28 -20.67 -1.28
N ARG A 131 -19.39 -20.14 -1.83
CA ARG A 131 -19.90 -18.80 -1.51
C ARG A 131 -20.05 -18.55 -0.01
N GLY A 132 -20.66 -19.48 0.73
CA GLY A 132 -20.87 -19.33 2.18
C GLY A 132 -19.56 -19.22 2.97
N VAL A 133 -18.57 -20.03 2.60
CA VAL A 133 -17.22 -19.98 3.21
C VAL A 133 -16.56 -18.65 2.87
N ALA A 134 -16.59 -18.23 1.60
CA ALA A 134 -15.99 -16.98 1.15
C ALA A 134 -16.61 -15.75 1.82
N GLU A 135 -17.94 -15.72 2.00
CA GLU A 135 -18.63 -14.68 2.74
C GLU A 135 -18.17 -14.64 4.22
N GLY A 136 -18.09 -15.80 4.88
CA GLY A 136 -17.70 -15.91 6.29
C GLY A 136 -16.26 -15.48 6.55
N VAL A 137 -15.29 -16.04 5.81
CA VAL A 137 -13.87 -15.67 6.00
C VAL A 137 -13.60 -14.23 5.58
N GLY A 138 -14.30 -13.74 4.53
CA GLY A 138 -14.22 -12.34 4.09
C GLY A 138 -14.69 -11.36 5.16
N GLU A 139 -15.74 -11.68 5.90
CA GLU A 139 -16.23 -10.86 7.00
C GLU A 139 -15.20 -10.75 8.14
N TRP A 140 -14.58 -11.86 8.53
CA TRP A 140 -13.52 -11.82 9.55
C TRP A 140 -12.28 -11.06 9.08
N ALA A 141 -11.90 -11.24 7.82
CA ALA A 141 -10.78 -10.49 7.22
C ALA A 141 -11.09 -8.99 7.15
N PHE A 142 -12.35 -8.61 6.88
CA PHE A 142 -12.79 -7.21 6.94
C PHE A 142 -12.63 -6.63 8.34
N TYR A 143 -13.10 -7.30 9.39
CA TYR A 143 -12.94 -6.82 10.78
C TYR A 143 -11.45 -6.65 11.14
N ALA A 144 -10.63 -7.63 10.77
CA ALA A 144 -9.18 -7.53 10.96
C ALA A 144 -8.59 -6.33 10.21
N ALA A 145 -8.98 -6.12 8.94
CA ALA A 145 -8.50 -5.00 8.13
C ALA A 145 -8.92 -3.65 8.72
N VAL A 146 -10.17 -3.50 9.19
CA VAL A 146 -10.65 -2.29 9.86
C VAL A 146 -9.77 -1.94 11.07
N VAL A 147 -9.51 -2.91 11.95
CA VAL A 147 -8.68 -2.70 13.14
C VAL A 147 -7.25 -2.34 12.74
N LEU A 148 -6.64 -3.10 11.82
CA LEU A 148 -5.25 -2.90 11.40
C LEU A 148 -5.05 -1.56 10.68
N ILE A 149 -6.00 -1.13 9.83
CA ILE A 149 -5.93 0.16 9.16
C ILE A 149 -6.15 1.30 10.16
N ALA A 150 -7.10 1.16 11.08
CA ALA A 150 -7.33 2.14 12.14
C ALA A 150 -6.07 2.34 12.99
N LEU A 151 -5.41 1.26 13.42
CA LEU A 151 -4.12 1.32 14.12
C LEU A 151 -3.05 2.04 13.29
N ALA A 152 -3.00 1.79 11.98
CA ALA A 152 -2.04 2.43 11.08
C ALA A 152 -2.28 3.94 10.90
N LEU A 153 -3.48 4.44 11.17
CA LEU A 153 -3.83 5.85 11.08
C LEU A 153 -3.57 6.64 12.38
N ILE A 154 -3.38 5.95 13.50
CA ILE A 154 -3.09 6.58 14.81
C ILE A 154 -1.64 7.07 14.83
N GLN A 155 -1.44 8.38 14.85
CA GLN A 155 -0.10 9.01 14.79
C GLN A 155 0.80 8.67 16.00
N ARG A 156 0.21 8.40 17.17
CA ARG A 156 0.94 8.05 18.40
C ARG A 156 1.26 6.55 18.52
N PHE A 157 0.85 5.74 17.53
CA PHE A 157 1.11 4.31 17.57
C PHE A 157 2.60 4.04 17.38
N PRO A 158 3.27 3.27 18.27
CA PRO A 158 4.72 3.06 18.20
C PRO A 158 5.17 2.45 16.88
N TYR A 159 6.24 2.97 16.28
CA TYR A 159 6.70 2.56 14.95
C TYR A 159 7.00 1.05 14.84
N ARG A 160 7.62 0.45 15.87
CA ARG A 160 7.86 -1.00 15.91
C ARG A 160 6.57 -1.83 15.85
N ALA A 161 5.56 -1.42 16.61
CA ALA A 161 4.25 -2.07 16.61
C ALA A 161 3.55 -1.87 15.27
N PHE A 162 3.57 -0.64 14.73
CA PHE A 162 3.07 -0.32 13.39
C PHE A 162 3.70 -1.22 12.32
N TYR A 163 5.02 -1.33 12.29
CA TYR A 163 5.72 -2.15 11.30
C TYR A 163 5.29 -3.63 11.33
N LYS A 164 5.07 -4.18 12.52
CA LYS A 164 4.62 -5.57 12.71
C LYS A 164 3.15 -5.75 12.32
N THR A 165 2.26 -4.90 12.85
CA THR A 165 0.80 -5.02 12.66
C THR A 165 0.39 -4.66 11.23
N HIS A 166 0.98 -3.62 10.64
CA HIS A 166 0.68 -3.20 9.27
C HIS A 166 0.97 -4.31 8.24
N ARG A 167 1.99 -5.13 8.48
CA ARG A 167 2.29 -6.28 7.63
C ARG A 167 1.20 -7.35 7.64
N LEU A 168 0.43 -7.48 8.74
CA LEU A 168 -0.69 -8.43 8.82
C LEU A 168 -1.82 -8.08 7.85
N LEU A 169 -1.88 -6.82 7.37
CA LEU A 169 -2.79 -6.45 6.29
C LEU A 169 -2.55 -7.24 5.01
N ALA A 170 -1.33 -7.72 4.76
CA ALA A 170 -1.05 -8.60 3.63
C ALA A 170 -1.76 -9.97 3.78
N VAL A 171 -1.87 -10.50 5.00
CA VAL A 171 -2.63 -11.74 5.27
C VAL A 171 -4.13 -11.49 5.07
N ALA A 172 -4.66 -10.41 5.66
CA ALA A 172 -6.06 -10.04 5.49
C ALA A 172 -6.41 -9.83 4.00
N TYR A 173 -5.51 -9.19 3.25
CA TYR A 173 -5.66 -8.99 1.81
C TYR A 173 -5.74 -10.32 1.05
N LEU A 174 -4.88 -11.31 1.34
CA LEU A 174 -4.93 -12.63 0.68
C LEU A 174 -6.25 -13.36 0.93
N VAL A 175 -6.81 -13.27 2.14
CA VAL A 175 -8.14 -13.81 2.45
C VAL A 175 -9.22 -13.07 1.66
N LEU A 176 -9.12 -11.74 1.56
CA LEU A 176 -10.05 -10.93 0.77
C LEU A 176 -9.91 -11.17 -0.75
N VAL A 177 -8.72 -11.55 -1.24
CA VAL A 177 -8.56 -12.01 -2.63
C VAL A 177 -9.37 -13.28 -2.88
N TYR A 178 -9.29 -14.27 -1.97
CA TYR A 178 -10.12 -15.48 -2.07
C TYR A 178 -11.62 -15.13 -2.07
N HIS A 179 -12.06 -14.25 -1.16
CA HIS A 179 -13.42 -13.73 -1.11
C HIS A 179 -13.83 -13.08 -2.44
N ALA A 180 -13.00 -12.19 -2.98
CA ALA A 180 -13.29 -11.47 -4.22
C ALA A 180 -13.34 -12.39 -5.46
N LEU A 181 -12.42 -13.36 -5.54
CA LEU A 181 -12.38 -14.34 -6.64
C LEU A 181 -13.68 -15.15 -6.74
N LEU A 182 -14.28 -15.51 -5.61
CA LEU A 182 -15.48 -16.35 -5.56
C LEU A 182 -16.79 -15.54 -5.63
N LEU A 183 -16.76 -14.26 -5.25
CA LEU A 183 -17.97 -13.44 -5.13
C LEU A 183 -18.16 -12.42 -6.25
N LEU A 184 -17.11 -12.13 -7.05
CA LEU A 184 -17.29 -11.41 -8.30
C LEU A 184 -18.21 -12.22 -9.22
N GLU A 185 -19.17 -11.57 -9.88
CA GLU A 185 -20.09 -12.27 -10.76
C GLU A 185 -19.37 -13.05 -11.85
N PHE A 186 -19.75 -14.33 -12.04
CA PHE A 186 -19.04 -15.24 -12.95
C PHE A 186 -18.97 -14.69 -14.38
N ARG A 187 -20.04 -14.05 -14.84
CA ARG A 187 -20.10 -13.42 -16.17
C ARG A 187 -19.10 -12.29 -16.37
N ASP A 188 -18.65 -11.64 -15.29
CA ASP A 188 -17.75 -10.50 -15.39
C ASP A 188 -16.32 -10.91 -15.65
N TRP A 189 -15.92 -12.15 -15.33
CA TRP A 189 -14.58 -12.67 -15.59
C TRP A 189 -14.17 -12.67 -17.07
N VAL A 190 -15.13 -12.74 -17.97
CA VAL A 190 -14.90 -12.68 -19.44
C VAL A 190 -15.03 -11.26 -20.00
N ARG A 191 -15.27 -10.27 -19.16
CA ARG A 191 -15.42 -8.86 -19.51
C ARG A 191 -14.18 -8.04 -19.15
N PRO A 192 -14.00 -6.81 -19.70
CA PRO A 192 -12.87 -5.94 -19.37
C PRO A 192 -12.70 -5.68 -17.87
N LEU A 193 -13.80 -5.57 -17.11
CA LEU A 193 -13.77 -5.45 -15.65
C LEU A 193 -13.04 -6.64 -15.01
N GLY A 194 -13.44 -7.86 -15.37
CA GLY A 194 -12.81 -9.07 -14.80
C GLY A 194 -11.34 -9.20 -15.17
N TRP A 195 -10.97 -8.84 -16.39
CA TRP A 195 -9.55 -8.84 -16.79
C TRP A 195 -8.73 -7.84 -15.96
N LEU A 196 -9.26 -6.63 -15.76
CA LEU A 196 -8.59 -5.66 -14.88
C LEU A 196 -8.50 -6.18 -13.44
N MET A 197 -9.59 -6.74 -12.91
CA MET A 197 -9.60 -7.30 -11.56
C MET A 197 -8.64 -8.48 -11.44
N ALA A 198 -8.53 -9.35 -12.42
CA ALA A 198 -7.56 -10.46 -12.44
C ALA A 198 -6.11 -9.94 -12.34
N VAL A 199 -5.77 -8.90 -13.12
CA VAL A 199 -4.43 -8.26 -13.06
C VAL A 199 -4.18 -7.61 -11.70
N LEU A 200 -5.17 -6.91 -11.17
CA LEU A 200 -5.05 -6.23 -9.87
C LEU A 200 -4.90 -7.25 -8.73
N LEU A 201 -5.75 -8.27 -8.69
CA LEU A 201 -5.70 -9.31 -7.67
C LEU A 201 -4.40 -10.12 -7.75
N ALA A 202 -3.94 -10.49 -8.95
CA ALA A 202 -2.68 -11.23 -9.14
C ALA A 202 -1.46 -10.39 -8.72
N SER A 203 -1.39 -9.12 -9.18
CA SER A 203 -0.28 -8.22 -8.82
C SER A 203 -0.26 -7.89 -7.33
N GLY A 204 -1.43 -7.66 -6.72
CA GLY A 204 -1.56 -7.45 -5.29
C GLY A 204 -1.20 -8.70 -4.47
N THR A 205 -1.58 -9.89 -4.93
CA THR A 205 -1.20 -11.18 -4.31
C THR A 205 0.32 -11.35 -4.33
N TRP A 206 0.94 -11.13 -5.48
CA TRP A 206 2.40 -11.13 -5.58
C TRP A 206 3.03 -10.14 -4.59
N ALA A 207 2.51 -8.93 -4.54
CA ALA A 207 3.00 -7.91 -3.61
C ALA A 207 2.83 -8.34 -2.14
N ALA A 208 1.69 -8.93 -1.77
CA ALA A 208 1.43 -9.45 -0.44
C ALA A 208 2.44 -10.54 -0.04
N LEU A 209 2.72 -11.48 -0.95
CA LEU A 209 3.72 -12.53 -0.72
C LEU A 209 5.12 -11.95 -0.51
N VAL A 210 5.54 -10.99 -1.34
CA VAL A 210 6.84 -10.31 -1.17
C VAL A 210 6.94 -9.58 0.17
N VAL A 211 5.86 -8.93 0.62
CA VAL A 211 5.78 -8.26 1.94
C VAL A 211 5.90 -9.28 3.07
N LEU A 212 5.19 -10.41 2.98
CA LEU A 212 5.19 -11.46 4.01
C LEU A 212 6.56 -12.12 4.16
N VAL A 213 7.26 -12.38 3.06
CA VAL A 213 8.63 -12.95 3.08
C VAL A 213 9.73 -11.90 3.32
N ARG A 214 9.36 -10.65 3.64
CA ARG A 214 10.28 -9.53 3.96
C ARG A 214 11.30 -9.22 2.87
N LYS A 215 10.94 -9.37 1.60
CA LYS A 215 11.81 -9.12 0.44
C LYS A 215 11.55 -7.77 -0.26
N VAL A 216 10.79 -6.87 0.39
CA VAL A 216 10.58 -5.53 -0.16
C VAL A 216 11.93 -4.81 -0.30
N GLY A 217 12.22 -4.30 -1.50
CA GLY A 217 13.45 -3.59 -1.81
C GLY A 217 14.71 -4.46 -1.90
N ALA A 218 14.64 -5.78 -1.69
CA ALA A 218 15.80 -6.67 -1.59
C ALA A 218 16.77 -6.57 -2.80
N ARG A 219 16.26 -6.33 -4.01
CA ARG A 219 17.09 -6.17 -5.22
C ARG A 219 17.89 -4.86 -5.26
N ARG A 220 17.63 -3.92 -4.35
CA ARG A 220 18.27 -2.61 -4.26
C ARG A 220 18.98 -2.41 -2.93
N GLN A 221 19.20 -3.50 -2.21
CA GLN A 221 19.92 -3.50 -0.95
C GLN A 221 21.38 -3.84 -1.19
N VAL A 222 22.28 -3.06 -0.60
CA VAL A 222 23.70 -3.33 -0.54
C VAL A 222 24.13 -3.39 0.92
N GLN A 223 25.18 -4.17 1.20
CA GLN A 223 25.85 -4.16 2.48
C GLN A 223 26.91 -3.08 2.47
N ALA A 224 26.81 -2.15 3.39
CA ALA A 224 27.80 -1.11 3.62
C ALA A 224 28.51 -1.35 4.95
N LYS A 225 29.70 -0.78 5.12
CA LYS A 225 30.48 -0.85 6.35
C LYS A 225 30.73 0.58 6.87
N ILE A 226 30.38 0.85 8.11
CA ILE A 226 30.59 2.16 8.73
C ILE A 226 32.09 2.42 8.83
N GLN A 227 32.57 3.52 8.27
CA GLN A 227 33.96 3.94 8.26
C GLN A 227 34.25 4.98 9.34
N SER A 228 33.30 5.91 9.55
CA SER A 228 33.43 6.94 10.55
C SER A 228 32.08 7.34 11.15
N LEU A 229 32.13 7.81 12.40
CA LEU A 229 31.00 8.35 13.16
C LEU A 229 31.46 9.65 13.81
N ASN A 230 30.87 10.78 13.42
CA ASN A 230 31.21 12.09 13.97
C ASN A 230 29.96 12.73 14.57
N TYR A 231 29.96 12.97 15.86
CA TYR A 231 28.84 13.59 16.56
C TYR A 231 29.06 15.09 16.78
N PHE A 232 28.13 15.89 16.34
CA PHE A 232 28.12 17.34 16.50
C PHE A 232 27.17 17.74 17.64
N ALA A 233 27.72 17.91 18.83
CA ALA A 233 26.96 18.17 20.07
C ALA A 233 26.09 19.45 19.98
N GLY A 234 26.62 20.51 19.37
CA GLY A 234 25.92 21.80 19.24
C GLY A 234 24.62 21.76 18.47
N VAL A 235 24.50 20.85 17.52
CA VAL A 235 23.31 20.67 16.67
C VAL A 235 22.62 19.33 16.89
N LYS A 236 23.13 18.49 17.80
CA LYS A 236 22.64 17.13 18.11
C LYS A 236 22.47 16.29 16.85
N ALA A 237 23.50 16.23 16.01
CA ALA A 237 23.50 15.50 14.77
C ALA A 237 24.68 14.52 14.70
N LEU A 238 24.43 13.32 14.16
CA LEU A 238 25.44 12.29 13.91
C LEU A 238 25.70 12.20 12.40
N LEU A 239 26.93 12.42 11.98
CA LEU A 239 27.40 12.10 10.63
C LEU A 239 27.86 10.64 10.63
N ILE A 240 27.26 9.86 9.74
CA ILE A 240 27.58 8.45 9.51
C ILE A 240 28.17 8.35 8.11
N GLU A 241 29.42 7.93 7.98
CA GLU A 241 30.04 7.66 6.71
C GLU A 241 30.22 6.16 6.54
N ALA A 242 29.75 5.62 5.43
CA ALA A 242 29.82 4.19 5.15
C ALA A 242 30.36 3.93 3.74
N GLU A 243 31.21 2.95 3.61
CA GLU A 243 31.64 2.38 2.35
C GLU A 243 30.57 1.38 1.89
N ALA A 244 30.07 1.58 0.67
CA ALA A 244 28.93 0.83 0.12
C ALA A 244 29.30 0.20 -1.23
N PRO A 245 30.10 -0.88 -1.27
CA PRO A 245 30.41 -1.57 -2.50
C PRO A 245 29.12 -2.08 -3.17
N GLY A 246 29.02 -1.89 -4.51
CA GLY A 246 27.84 -2.28 -5.27
C GLY A 246 26.67 -1.26 -5.19
N TRP A 247 26.84 -0.12 -4.50
CA TRP A 247 25.88 0.97 -4.57
C TRP A 247 25.79 1.55 -5.99
N PRO A 248 24.57 1.68 -6.59
CA PRO A 248 24.42 2.07 -7.99
C PRO A 248 24.71 3.56 -8.26
N GLY A 249 25.03 4.33 -7.23
CA GLY A 249 25.16 5.78 -7.32
C GLY A 249 23.88 6.49 -6.89
N HIS A 250 24.01 7.82 -6.71
CA HIS A 250 22.87 8.69 -6.34
C HIS A 250 23.08 10.10 -6.85
N LYS A 251 21.99 10.86 -6.91
CA LYS A 251 21.97 12.30 -7.22
C LYS A 251 21.71 13.10 -5.96
N ALA A 252 22.13 14.36 -5.93
CA ALA A 252 21.83 15.30 -4.86
C ALA A 252 20.31 15.36 -4.61
N GLY A 253 19.91 15.36 -3.33
CA GLY A 253 18.51 15.38 -2.91
C GLY A 253 17.83 14.02 -2.81
N GLN A 254 18.49 12.93 -3.21
CA GLN A 254 17.99 11.58 -3.01
C GLN A 254 18.23 11.10 -1.56
N PHE A 255 17.48 10.08 -1.16
CA PHE A 255 17.59 9.42 0.14
C PHE A 255 17.71 7.90 -0.03
N ALA A 256 18.15 7.24 1.03
CA ALA A 256 18.19 5.80 1.13
C ALA A 256 17.54 5.33 2.43
N PHE A 257 17.04 4.10 2.42
CA PHE A 257 16.70 3.42 3.67
C PHE A 257 17.96 2.77 4.22
N ALA A 258 18.28 3.04 5.49
CA ALA A 258 19.37 2.40 6.18
C ALA A 258 18.86 1.59 7.39
N MET A 259 19.45 0.43 7.61
CA MET A 259 19.08 -0.50 8.65
C MET A 259 20.35 -1.05 9.32
N SER A 260 20.54 -0.68 10.58
CA SER A 260 21.62 -1.18 11.44
C SER A 260 21.18 -2.37 12.29
N ASP A 261 19.88 -2.43 12.63
CA ASP A 261 19.25 -3.50 13.40
C ASP A 261 17.97 -3.97 12.69
N ALA A 262 17.88 -5.29 12.46
CA ALA A 262 16.72 -5.89 11.82
C ALA A 262 15.44 -5.82 12.66
N SER A 263 15.55 -5.66 13.98
CA SER A 263 14.41 -5.55 14.90
C SER A 263 13.73 -4.17 14.83
N GLU A 264 14.51 -3.12 14.50
CA GLU A 264 14.03 -1.75 14.30
C GLU A 264 13.44 -1.53 12.91
N GLY A 265 13.96 -2.26 11.91
CA GLY A 265 13.61 -2.03 10.51
C GLY A 265 14.47 -0.97 9.84
N ALA A 266 14.07 -0.59 8.62
CA ALA A 266 14.82 0.38 7.82
C ALA A 266 14.23 1.78 7.96
N HIS A 267 15.08 2.78 8.18
CA HIS A 267 14.71 4.18 8.31
C HIS A 267 15.21 5.00 7.11
N PRO A 268 14.43 5.95 6.59
CA PRO A 268 14.84 6.80 5.48
C PRO A 268 15.76 7.93 5.96
N TYR A 269 16.91 8.07 5.32
CA TYR A 269 17.85 9.17 5.56
C TYR A 269 18.24 9.82 4.24
N THR A 270 18.26 11.15 4.22
CA THR A 270 18.78 11.90 3.07
C THR A 270 20.27 11.63 2.92
N ILE A 271 20.71 11.36 1.68
CA ILE A 271 22.11 11.14 1.38
C ILE A 271 22.80 12.50 1.38
N ALA A 272 23.86 12.64 2.16
CA ALA A 272 24.59 13.88 2.38
C ALA A 272 25.93 13.94 1.59
N SER A 273 26.40 12.83 1.04
CA SER A 273 27.62 12.79 0.22
C SER A 273 27.35 13.08 -1.26
N SER A 274 28.39 13.56 -1.96
CA SER A 274 28.47 13.41 -3.43
C SER A 274 28.76 11.95 -3.77
N TRP A 275 28.47 11.57 -5.02
CA TRP A 275 28.78 10.23 -5.51
C TRP A 275 30.03 10.21 -6.39
N HIS A 276 30.96 9.31 -6.07
CA HIS A 276 32.13 9.02 -6.87
C HIS A 276 32.30 7.50 -7.02
N ALA A 277 32.20 6.99 -8.25
CA ALA A 277 32.25 5.54 -8.51
C ALA A 277 33.55 4.86 -8.05
N ARG A 278 34.70 5.60 -8.04
CA ARG A 278 35.99 5.09 -7.55
C ARG A 278 36.09 5.01 -6.03
N GLN A 279 35.20 5.71 -5.32
CA GLN A 279 35.14 5.72 -3.85
C GLN A 279 33.67 5.57 -3.46
N PRO A 280 33.14 4.33 -3.37
CA PRO A 280 31.72 4.08 -3.15
C PRO A 280 31.32 4.40 -1.70
N ARG A 281 31.35 5.69 -1.35
CA ARG A 281 30.97 6.20 -0.03
C ARG A 281 29.58 6.81 -0.07
N VAL A 282 28.82 6.52 0.97
CA VAL A 282 27.51 7.14 1.24
C VAL A 282 27.54 7.70 2.65
N SER A 283 27.14 8.95 2.82
CA SER A 283 27.04 9.56 4.14
C SER A 283 25.62 10.00 4.45
N PHE A 284 25.30 10.00 5.76
CA PHE A 284 24.02 10.44 6.30
C PHE A 284 24.28 11.39 7.45
N VAL A 285 23.55 12.50 7.51
CA VAL A 285 23.51 13.39 8.67
C VAL A 285 22.18 13.17 9.38
N VAL A 286 22.24 12.56 10.55
CA VAL A 286 21.04 12.16 11.30
C VAL A 286 20.91 13.01 12.56
N LYS A 287 19.84 13.81 12.61
CA LYS A 287 19.51 14.64 13.77
C LYS A 287 18.72 13.83 14.81
N GLU A 288 18.98 14.06 16.08
CA GLU A 288 18.26 13.45 17.20
C GLU A 288 16.85 14.05 17.34
N LEU A 289 15.87 13.52 16.58
CA LEU A 289 14.49 14.01 16.58
C LEU A 289 13.49 13.07 17.26
N GLY A 290 13.84 11.80 17.40
CA GLY A 290 12.96 10.76 17.96
C GLY A 290 13.74 9.69 18.71
N ASP A 291 13.03 8.73 19.30
CA ASP A 291 13.61 7.71 20.18
C ASP A 291 14.71 6.90 19.46
N HIS A 292 14.45 6.46 18.22
CA HIS A 292 15.45 5.73 17.45
C HIS A 292 16.71 6.55 17.15
N THR A 293 16.54 7.81 16.68
CA THR A 293 17.69 8.63 16.26
C THR A 293 18.55 9.10 17.42
N ARG A 294 18.01 9.19 18.64
CA ARG A 294 18.76 9.50 19.87
C ARG A 294 19.69 8.36 20.28
N LEU A 295 19.26 7.11 20.05
CA LEU A 295 20.02 5.91 20.43
C LEU A 295 21.12 5.57 19.42
N LEU A 296 21.10 6.10 18.19
CA LEU A 296 22.08 5.74 17.15
C LEU A 296 23.52 5.97 17.56
N ARG A 297 23.79 7.06 18.29
CA ARG A 297 25.14 7.37 18.77
C ARG A 297 25.72 6.28 19.68
N GLU A 298 24.89 5.65 20.49
CA GLU A 298 25.31 4.60 21.44
C GLU A 298 25.31 3.21 20.80
N GLN A 299 24.46 3.02 19.78
CA GLN A 299 24.25 1.72 19.14
C GLN A 299 25.18 1.45 17.96
N LEU A 300 25.64 2.51 17.26
CA LEU A 300 26.48 2.34 16.07
C LEU A 300 27.95 2.35 16.45
N GLN A 301 28.71 1.50 15.74
CA GLN A 301 30.16 1.39 15.90
C GLN A 301 30.86 1.41 14.53
N VAL A 302 32.07 1.98 14.50
CA VAL A 302 32.94 1.91 13.31
C VAL A 302 33.23 0.44 13.01
N GLY A 303 33.17 0.07 11.73
CA GLY A 303 33.32 -1.30 11.29
C GLY A 303 32.03 -2.12 11.27
N GLN A 304 30.93 -1.62 11.87
CA GLN A 304 29.63 -2.29 11.86
C GLN A 304 29.03 -2.34 10.45
N SER A 305 28.35 -3.44 10.13
CA SER A 305 27.60 -3.59 8.88
C SER A 305 26.31 -2.79 8.92
N LEU A 306 26.05 -2.07 7.83
CA LEU A 306 24.85 -1.26 7.60
C LEU A 306 24.21 -1.71 6.29
N LYS A 307 22.94 -2.12 6.31
CA LYS A 307 22.21 -2.44 5.10
C LYS A 307 21.58 -1.16 4.55
N ILE A 308 21.90 -0.82 3.30
CA ILE A 308 21.39 0.39 2.62
C ILE A 308 20.56 -0.03 1.41
N GLU A 309 19.38 0.58 1.26
CA GLU A 309 18.45 0.31 0.15
C GLU A 309 18.12 1.62 -0.58
N GLY A 310 18.26 1.63 -1.90
CA GLY A 310 17.93 2.78 -2.73
C GLY A 310 18.80 2.89 -3.97
N PRO A 311 19.03 4.13 -4.50
CA PRO A 311 18.52 5.41 -4.00
C PRO A 311 17.04 5.65 -4.36
N TYR A 312 16.40 6.57 -3.62
CA TYR A 312 15.02 6.99 -3.82
C TYR A 312 14.89 8.51 -3.82
N GLY A 313 13.78 9.00 -4.35
CA GLY A 313 13.44 10.42 -4.34
C GLY A 313 13.67 11.11 -5.66
N CYS A 314 12.87 12.14 -5.90
CA CYS A 314 12.90 12.98 -7.11
C CYS A 314 13.12 14.46 -6.74
N PHE A 315 13.56 14.75 -5.52
CA PHE A 315 13.95 16.10 -5.16
C PHE A 315 15.27 16.46 -5.82
N THR A 316 15.34 17.63 -6.43
CA THR A 316 16.56 18.14 -7.05
C THR A 316 16.56 19.66 -7.02
N PHE A 317 17.75 20.25 -6.90
CA PHE A 317 17.97 21.67 -7.11
C PHE A 317 18.31 22.01 -8.58
N ASP A 318 18.51 20.98 -9.41
CA ASP A 318 18.80 21.11 -10.82
C ASP A 318 17.49 21.19 -11.63
N ASP A 319 16.90 22.40 -11.66
CA ASP A 319 15.67 22.69 -12.39
C ASP A 319 15.88 23.46 -13.70
N GLY A 320 17.14 23.70 -14.08
CA GLY A 320 17.53 24.41 -15.31
C GLY A 320 17.25 25.92 -15.29
N ARG A 321 16.84 26.50 -14.17
CA ARG A 321 16.57 27.93 -14.05
C ARG A 321 17.87 28.72 -13.86
N ALA A 322 17.99 29.85 -14.57
CA ALA A 322 19.16 30.73 -14.48
C ALA A 322 19.32 31.40 -13.11
N ARG A 323 18.24 31.57 -12.36
CA ARG A 323 18.21 32.16 -11.01
C ARG A 323 17.46 31.23 -10.07
N GLN A 324 18.10 30.92 -8.95
CA GLN A 324 17.53 30.05 -7.91
C GLN A 324 17.71 30.73 -6.54
N ILE A 325 16.71 30.60 -5.68
CA ILE A 325 16.78 31.01 -4.29
C ILE A 325 16.77 29.74 -3.45
N TRP A 326 17.86 29.50 -2.72
CA TRP A 326 17.97 28.36 -1.83
C TRP A 326 17.71 28.81 -0.39
N VAL A 327 16.72 28.18 0.23
CA VAL A 327 16.37 28.45 1.64
C VAL A 327 16.70 27.19 2.43
N GLY A 328 17.69 27.28 3.32
CA GLY A 328 18.08 26.22 4.25
C GLY A 328 17.47 26.50 5.63
N GLY A 329 16.80 25.50 6.21
CA GLY A 329 16.49 25.50 7.63
C GLY A 329 17.75 25.14 8.42
N GLY A 330 17.95 25.73 9.61
CA GLY A 330 19.05 25.36 10.49
C GLY A 330 18.99 23.87 10.89
N ILE A 331 20.15 23.24 10.97
CA ILE A 331 20.31 21.88 11.49
C ILE A 331 20.26 21.92 13.01
#